data_e99ad3fcdcb50c39c37532675bff36c6
#
_entry.id   e99ad3fcdcb50c39c37532675bff36c6
#
_cell.length_a   1.000
_cell.length_b   1.000
_cell.length_c   1.000
_cell.angle_alpha   90.00
_cell.angle_beta   90.00
_cell.angle_gamma   90.00
#
_symmetry.space_group_name_H-M   'P 1'
#
loop_
_entity.id
_entity.type
_entity.pdbx_description
1 polymer ?
#
loop_
_entity_poly.entity_id
_entity_poly.type
_entity_poly.pdbx_seq_one_letter_code
_entity_poly.pdbx_strand_id
1 'polypeptide(L)'
;MNDYDYTRWIVEAERNFNVARRHAFFEDMLGRLLRRPTDLLSFDEVKRKLGLLSSRDRGVYEIPLDKIVGSVGKFREFTRTFCPRREESRARWQRVYTFIHSSRGLPPIEVYQAGDVYFVLDGNHRVSVGRQIGLKMIEAHVTEFISPIRLTADILEIRLDDMTISRGR
;
A
#
# COMPACT_ATOMS: atom_id res chain seq x y z
N MET A 1 0.27 -29.63 -3.33
CA MET A 1 0.64 -28.97 -2.08
C MET A 1 0.36 -29.96 -0.98
N ASN A 2 1.41 -30.37 -0.27
CA ASN A 2 1.32 -31.41 0.77
C ASN A 2 0.77 -30.78 2.05
N ASP A 3 0.04 -31.51 2.93
CA ASP A 3 -0.52 -30.98 4.16
C ASP A 3 0.54 -30.37 5.09
N TYR A 4 1.78 -30.89 5.06
CA TYR A 4 2.94 -30.35 5.78
C TYR A 4 3.32 -28.95 5.33
N ASP A 5 3.32 -28.69 4.02
CA ASP A 5 3.64 -27.36 3.48
C ASP A 5 2.57 -26.33 3.86
N TYR A 6 1.30 -26.72 3.83
CA TYR A 6 0.20 -25.83 4.19
C TYR A 6 0.26 -25.42 5.68
N THR A 7 0.49 -26.38 6.58
CA THR A 7 0.62 -26.09 8.02
C THR A 7 1.81 -25.19 8.31
N ARG A 8 2.94 -25.39 7.63
CA ARG A 8 4.12 -24.55 7.74
C ARG A 8 3.81 -23.10 7.33
N TRP A 9 3.15 -22.90 6.19
CA TRP A 9 2.81 -21.57 5.71
C TRP A 9 1.83 -20.82 6.63
N ILE A 10 0.92 -21.53 7.31
CA ILE A 10 0.04 -20.91 8.31
C ILE A 10 0.86 -20.38 9.50
N VAL A 11 1.78 -21.16 10.02
CA VAL A 11 2.63 -20.76 11.17
C VAL A 11 3.53 -19.58 10.77
N GLU A 12 4.12 -19.62 9.57
CA GLU A 12 4.94 -18.52 9.08
C GLU A 12 4.12 -17.26 8.81
N ALA A 13 2.90 -17.39 8.28
CA ALA A 13 1.97 -16.29 8.09
C ALA A 13 1.61 -15.60 9.43
N GLU A 14 1.34 -16.41 10.46
CA GLU A 14 1.07 -15.91 11.81
C GLU A 14 2.24 -15.09 12.36
N ARG A 15 3.44 -15.65 12.29
CA ARG A 15 4.68 -14.99 12.73
C ARG A 15 4.92 -13.67 11.98
N ASN A 16 4.82 -13.70 10.66
CA ASN A 16 5.05 -12.52 9.82
C ASN A 16 4.00 -11.43 10.04
N PHE A 17 2.73 -11.81 10.23
CA PHE A 17 1.69 -10.85 10.60
C PHE A 17 2.00 -10.16 11.93
N ASN A 18 2.40 -10.91 12.95
CA ASN A 18 2.76 -10.36 14.26
C ASN A 18 3.97 -9.41 14.18
N VAL A 19 4.95 -9.73 13.31
CA VAL A 19 6.08 -8.82 13.03
C VAL A 19 5.59 -7.53 12.37
N ALA A 20 4.78 -7.63 11.32
CA ALA A 20 4.23 -6.47 10.61
C ALA A 20 3.38 -5.59 11.56
N ARG A 21 2.59 -6.19 12.43
CA ARG A 21 1.80 -5.47 13.46
C ARG A 21 2.68 -4.70 14.46
N ARG A 22 3.78 -5.31 14.89
CA ARG A 22 4.75 -4.62 15.77
C ARG A 22 5.40 -3.45 15.05
N HIS A 23 5.78 -3.60 13.78
CA HIS A 23 6.31 -2.50 12.97
C HIS A 23 5.29 -1.36 12.87
N ALA A 24 4.01 -1.67 12.60
CA ALA A 24 2.95 -0.65 12.58
C ALA A 24 2.86 0.12 13.90
N PHE A 25 2.91 -0.59 15.03
CA PHE A 25 2.87 0.02 16.36
C PHE A 25 4.05 0.99 16.59
N PHE A 26 5.27 0.56 16.26
CA PHE A 26 6.47 1.39 16.42
C PHE A 26 6.46 2.59 15.46
N GLU A 27 6.02 2.40 14.21
CA GLU A 27 5.87 3.47 13.23
C GLU A 27 4.89 4.53 13.72
N ASP A 28 3.71 4.12 14.23
CA ASP A 28 2.71 5.03 14.76
C ASP A 28 3.18 5.75 16.05
N MET A 29 3.89 5.04 16.94
CA MET A 29 4.47 5.63 18.14
C MET A 29 5.52 6.70 17.77
N LEU A 30 6.41 6.39 16.86
CA LEU A 30 7.46 7.31 16.39
C LEU A 30 6.85 8.51 15.65
N GLY A 31 5.83 8.26 14.82
CA GLY A 31 5.09 9.30 14.12
C GLY A 31 4.44 10.31 15.08
N ARG A 32 3.83 9.83 16.16
CA ARG A 32 3.28 10.70 17.22
C ARG A 32 4.37 11.54 17.90
N LEU A 33 5.50 10.92 18.24
CA LEU A 33 6.62 11.60 18.88
C LEU A 33 7.22 12.68 17.97
N LEU A 34 7.39 12.38 16.69
CA LEU A 34 7.97 13.28 15.70
C LEU A 34 6.95 14.21 15.02
N ARG A 35 5.67 14.10 15.39
CA ARG A 35 4.55 14.83 14.76
C ARG A 35 4.49 14.63 13.25
N ARG A 36 4.77 13.42 12.77
CA ARG A 36 4.73 13.05 11.35
C ARG A 36 3.54 12.12 11.08
N PRO A 37 2.79 12.33 9.98
CA PRO A 37 1.72 11.43 9.61
C PRO A 37 2.28 10.05 9.21
N THR A 38 1.65 8.99 9.70
CA THR A 38 2.00 7.59 9.41
C THR A 38 0.97 6.90 8.53
N ASP A 39 -0.08 7.61 8.14
CA ASP A 39 -1.10 7.10 7.22
C ASP A 39 -0.55 6.98 5.80
N LEU A 40 -1.08 6.04 5.02
CA LEU A 40 -0.91 6.04 3.57
C LEU A 40 -1.48 7.34 2.97
N LEU A 41 -0.94 7.75 1.83
CA LEU A 41 -1.53 8.87 1.10
C LEU A 41 -2.94 8.49 0.59
N SER A 42 -3.89 9.41 0.74
CA SER A 42 -5.23 9.25 0.17
C SER A 42 -5.24 9.69 -1.29
N PHE A 43 -5.61 8.78 -2.20
CA PHE A 43 -5.73 9.13 -3.62
C PHE A 43 -6.76 10.22 -3.85
N ASP A 44 -7.91 10.18 -3.15
CA ASP A 44 -8.97 11.17 -3.32
C ASP A 44 -8.51 12.57 -2.94
N GLU A 45 -7.66 12.67 -1.92
CA GLU A 45 -7.05 13.95 -1.54
C GLU A 45 -6.07 14.45 -2.62
N VAL A 46 -5.20 13.59 -3.13
CA VAL A 46 -4.26 13.90 -4.19
C VAL A 46 -5.01 14.30 -5.47
N LYS A 47 -6.01 13.51 -5.87
CA LYS A 47 -6.86 13.80 -7.03
C LYS A 47 -7.51 15.17 -6.95
N ARG A 48 -8.09 15.48 -5.79
CA ARG A 48 -8.75 16.79 -5.56
C ARG A 48 -7.77 17.96 -5.56
N LYS A 49 -6.62 17.80 -4.89
CA LYS A 49 -5.61 18.87 -4.77
C LYS A 49 -4.93 19.19 -6.10
N LEU A 50 -4.73 18.17 -6.93
CA LEU A 50 -4.02 18.30 -8.21
C LEU A 50 -4.94 18.41 -9.43
N GLY A 51 -6.26 18.32 -9.24
CA GLY A 51 -7.22 18.42 -10.33
C GLY A 51 -7.10 17.30 -11.35
N LEU A 52 -6.84 16.06 -10.92
CA LEU A 52 -6.70 14.91 -11.82
C LEU A 52 -8.07 14.48 -12.34
N LEU A 53 -8.42 14.86 -13.56
CA LEU A 53 -9.75 14.63 -14.13
C LEU A 53 -9.78 13.49 -15.15
N SER A 54 -8.74 13.36 -15.96
CA SER A 54 -8.69 12.39 -17.05
C SER A 54 -7.88 11.17 -16.67
N SER A 55 -8.36 9.99 -17.05
CA SER A 55 -7.66 8.74 -16.83
C SER A 55 -7.69 7.87 -18.08
N ARG A 56 -6.75 6.92 -18.16
CA ARG A 56 -6.68 5.91 -19.22
C ARG A 56 -6.27 4.56 -18.62
N ASP A 57 -6.81 3.49 -19.19
CA ASP A 57 -6.37 2.14 -18.89
C ASP A 57 -5.00 1.86 -19.51
N ARG A 58 -4.09 1.30 -18.73
CA ARG A 58 -2.73 0.93 -19.16
C ARG A 58 -2.55 -0.58 -19.24
N GLY A 59 -3.58 -1.36 -18.86
CA GLY A 59 -3.51 -2.81 -18.81
C GLY A 59 -2.73 -3.35 -17.61
N VAL A 60 -2.28 -4.60 -17.73
CA VAL A 60 -1.62 -5.35 -16.65
C VAL A 60 -0.14 -5.46 -16.91
N TYR A 61 0.68 -5.06 -15.92
CA TYR A 61 2.13 -5.22 -15.93
C TYR A 61 2.72 -5.17 -14.51
N GLU A 62 3.99 -5.54 -14.36
CA GLU A 62 4.68 -5.47 -13.08
C GLU A 62 5.06 -4.03 -12.72
N ILE A 63 4.77 -3.64 -11.47
CA ILE A 63 5.13 -2.33 -10.93
C ILE A 63 6.02 -2.47 -9.69
N PRO A 64 6.93 -1.51 -9.42
CA PRO A 64 7.75 -1.51 -8.23
C PRO A 64 6.91 -1.27 -6.97
N LEU A 65 7.06 -2.15 -5.97
CA LEU A 65 6.34 -2.02 -4.69
C LEU A 65 6.71 -0.77 -3.90
N ASP A 66 7.93 -0.27 -4.04
CA ASP A 66 8.40 0.95 -3.38
C ASP A 66 7.73 2.23 -3.94
N LYS A 67 7.24 2.19 -5.17
CA LYS A 67 6.48 3.29 -5.77
C LYS A 67 4.98 3.31 -5.41
N ILE A 68 4.50 2.34 -4.64
CA ILE A 68 3.13 2.35 -4.13
C ILE A 68 3.11 3.18 -2.84
N VAL A 69 2.53 4.37 -2.87
CA VAL A 69 2.61 5.34 -1.77
C VAL A 69 1.29 5.52 -1.00
N GLY A 70 0.20 5.01 -1.54
CA GLY A 70 -1.12 5.30 -0.99
C GLY A 70 -2.21 4.30 -1.36
N SER A 71 -3.43 4.63 -0.96
CA SER A 71 -4.63 3.83 -1.22
C SER A 71 -5.83 4.73 -1.49
N VAL A 72 -6.80 4.21 -2.24
CA VAL A 72 -8.04 4.92 -2.56
C VAL A 72 -8.97 4.96 -1.35
N GLY A 73 -9.24 3.84 -0.68
CA GLY A 73 -10.24 3.78 0.40
C GLY A 73 -9.72 3.33 1.77
N LYS A 74 -8.53 2.72 1.84
CA LYS A 74 -8.02 2.05 3.06
C LYS A 74 -6.76 2.68 3.63
N PHE A 75 -6.57 3.97 3.39
CA PHE A 75 -5.34 4.68 3.74
C PHE A 75 -5.06 4.74 5.26
N ARG A 76 -6.06 4.51 6.12
CA ARG A 76 -5.91 4.44 7.59
C ARG A 76 -5.78 3.04 8.16
N GLU A 77 -6.04 1.99 7.36
CA GLU A 77 -5.95 0.60 7.82
C GLU A 77 -4.50 0.09 7.86
N PHE A 78 -3.61 0.77 7.16
CA PHE A 78 -2.19 0.47 7.06
C PHE A 78 -1.35 1.69 7.39
N THR A 79 -0.12 1.44 7.84
CA THR A 79 0.87 2.52 7.97
C THR A 79 1.45 2.87 6.61
N ARG A 80 2.29 3.92 6.53
CA ARG A 80 2.98 4.35 5.31
C ARG A 80 3.86 3.26 4.69
N THR A 81 4.36 2.34 5.49
CA THR A 81 5.10 1.16 5.02
C THR A 81 4.20 -0.04 4.65
N PHE A 82 2.89 0.12 4.64
CA PHE A 82 1.87 -0.92 4.42
C PHE A 82 1.83 -1.99 5.52
N CYS A 83 2.27 -1.69 6.73
CA CYS A 83 2.06 -2.57 7.87
C CYS A 83 0.61 -2.47 8.38
N PRO A 84 -0.09 -3.61 8.65
CA PRO A 84 -1.48 -3.60 9.07
C PRO A 84 -1.63 -3.09 10.50
N ARG A 85 -2.57 -2.18 10.74
CA ARG A 85 -2.82 -1.60 12.07
C ARG A 85 -3.80 -2.39 12.91
N ARG A 86 -4.68 -3.16 12.29
CA ARG A 86 -5.81 -3.82 12.95
C ARG A 86 -5.67 -5.32 12.98
N GLU A 87 -6.10 -5.89 14.09
CA GLU A 87 -6.11 -7.34 14.30
C GLU A 87 -7.10 -8.04 13.35
N GLU A 88 -8.20 -7.40 13.01
CA GLU A 88 -9.22 -7.90 12.10
C GLU A 88 -8.69 -8.17 10.69
N SER A 89 -7.55 -7.58 10.35
CA SER A 89 -6.84 -7.84 9.09
C SER A 89 -6.16 -9.21 9.03
N ARG A 90 -5.96 -9.90 10.18
CA ARG A 90 -5.18 -11.13 10.32
C ARG A 90 -5.59 -12.23 9.33
N ALA A 91 -6.85 -12.62 9.38
CA ALA A 91 -7.33 -13.74 8.57
C ALA A 91 -7.15 -13.48 7.05
N ARG A 92 -7.41 -12.25 6.60
CA ARG A 92 -7.23 -11.87 5.20
C ARG A 92 -5.75 -11.82 4.82
N TRP A 93 -4.92 -11.28 5.69
CA TRP A 93 -3.48 -11.16 5.50
C TRP A 93 -2.81 -12.54 5.42
N GLN A 94 -3.14 -13.45 6.35
CA GLN A 94 -2.65 -14.83 6.35
C GLN A 94 -3.07 -15.61 5.11
N ARG A 95 -4.33 -15.43 4.66
CA ARG A 95 -4.80 -16.04 3.42
C ARG A 95 -3.98 -15.58 2.22
N VAL A 96 -3.67 -14.29 2.10
CA VAL A 96 -2.81 -13.76 1.05
C VAL A 96 -1.41 -14.35 1.14
N TYR A 97 -0.83 -14.44 2.34
CA TYR A 97 0.48 -15.02 2.57
C TYR A 97 0.56 -16.47 2.09
N THR A 98 -0.41 -17.30 2.45
CA THR A 98 -0.48 -18.70 2.01
C THR A 98 -0.69 -18.83 0.50
N PHE A 99 -1.47 -17.94 -0.11
CA PHE A 99 -1.66 -17.94 -1.56
C PHE A 99 -0.40 -17.58 -2.33
N ILE A 100 0.38 -16.61 -1.89
CA ILE A 100 1.66 -16.23 -2.52
C ILE A 100 2.63 -17.42 -2.56
N HIS A 101 2.62 -18.26 -1.51
CA HIS A 101 3.48 -19.45 -1.42
C HIS A 101 2.87 -20.70 -2.08
N SER A 102 1.64 -20.62 -2.57
CA SER A 102 1.01 -21.67 -3.34
C SER A 102 1.31 -21.51 -4.84
N SER A 103 1.25 -22.60 -5.57
CA SER A 103 1.45 -22.60 -7.04
C SER A 103 0.30 -21.90 -7.82
N ARG A 104 -0.75 -21.43 -7.13
CA ARG A 104 -1.92 -20.83 -7.77
C ARG A 104 -1.73 -19.36 -8.14
N GLY A 105 -0.74 -18.67 -7.54
CA GLY A 105 -0.53 -17.25 -7.72
C GLY A 105 -1.69 -16.40 -7.16
N LEU A 106 -1.52 -15.09 -7.20
CA LEU A 106 -2.58 -14.13 -6.89
C LEU A 106 -2.95 -13.35 -8.15
N PRO A 107 -4.22 -12.97 -8.32
CA PRO A 107 -4.58 -12.07 -9.41
C PRO A 107 -3.84 -10.73 -9.25
N PRO A 108 -3.64 -9.98 -10.36
CA PRO A 108 -3.07 -8.64 -10.31
C PRO A 108 -3.80 -7.75 -9.31
N ILE A 109 -3.07 -6.85 -8.64
CA ILE A 109 -3.71 -5.78 -7.86
C ILE A 109 -4.30 -4.73 -8.79
N GLU A 110 -5.24 -3.92 -8.29
CA GLU A 110 -5.74 -2.77 -9.04
C GLU A 110 -5.16 -1.49 -8.45
N VAL A 111 -4.60 -0.63 -9.31
CA VAL A 111 -3.97 0.61 -8.88
C VAL A 111 -4.33 1.79 -9.77
N TYR A 112 -4.35 2.97 -9.16
CA TYR A 112 -4.31 4.25 -9.86
C TYR A 112 -2.88 4.77 -9.88
N GLN A 113 -2.42 5.18 -11.05
CA GLN A 113 -1.13 5.82 -11.25
C GLN A 113 -1.32 7.34 -11.37
N ALA A 114 -0.48 8.11 -10.68
CA ALA A 114 -0.38 9.55 -10.83
C ALA A 114 1.10 9.92 -10.93
N GLY A 115 1.58 10.28 -12.11
CA GLY A 115 3.00 10.46 -12.37
C GLY A 115 3.80 9.17 -12.16
N ASP A 116 4.80 9.21 -11.29
CA ASP A 116 5.70 8.07 -11.04
C ASP A 116 5.28 7.20 -9.83
N VAL A 117 4.11 7.45 -9.24
CA VAL A 117 3.63 6.75 -8.03
C VAL A 117 2.28 6.09 -8.22
N TYR A 118 1.98 5.12 -7.36
CA TYR A 118 0.78 4.29 -7.42
C TYR A 118 -0.02 4.34 -6.11
N PHE A 119 -1.35 4.23 -6.24
CA PHE A 119 -2.33 4.17 -5.16
C PHE A 119 -3.18 2.92 -5.32
N VAL A 120 -3.25 2.10 -4.30
CA VAL A 120 -3.98 0.82 -4.37
C VAL A 120 -5.49 1.07 -4.33
N LEU A 121 -6.20 0.59 -5.36
CA LEU A 121 -7.65 0.51 -5.38
C LEU A 121 -8.12 -0.82 -4.77
N ASP A 122 -7.58 -1.95 -5.24
CA ASP A 122 -7.74 -3.27 -4.61
C ASP A 122 -6.40 -3.99 -4.48
N GLY A 123 -6.20 -4.67 -3.35
CA GLY A 123 -5.01 -5.46 -3.09
C GLY A 123 -4.10 -4.94 -1.99
N ASN A 124 -4.56 -4.06 -1.09
CA ASN A 124 -3.75 -3.53 0.01
C ASN A 124 -3.06 -4.64 0.84
N HIS A 125 -3.76 -5.76 1.11
CA HIS A 125 -3.15 -6.90 1.80
C HIS A 125 -2.07 -7.59 0.98
N ARG A 126 -2.22 -7.65 -0.36
CA ARG A 126 -1.20 -8.21 -1.28
C ARG A 126 0.07 -7.35 -1.26
N VAL A 127 -0.07 -6.03 -1.28
CA VAL A 127 1.05 -5.09 -1.13
C VAL A 127 1.71 -5.24 0.24
N SER A 128 0.91 -5.32 1.32
CA SER A 128 1.40 -5.50 2.69
C SER A 128 2.24 -6.77 2.83
N VAL A 129 1.71 -7.91 2.38
CA VAL A 129 2.43 -9.20 2.41
C VAL A 129 3.66 -9.14 1.51
N GLY A 130 3.53 -8.63 0.28
CA GLY A 130 4.64 -8.52 -0.66
C GLY A 130 5.83 -7.75 -0.07
N ARG A 131 5.57 -6.61 0.57
CA ARG A 131 6.60 -5.83 1.28
C ARG A 131 7.21 -6.61 2.45
N GLN A 132 6.40 -7.27 3.26
CA GLN A 132 6.85 -8.04 4.42
C GLN A 132 7.79 -9.19 4.03
N ILE A 133 7.57 -9.84 2.89
CA ILE A 133 8.43 -10.92 2.38
C ILE A 133 9.53 -10.43 1.43
N GLY A 134 9.64 -9.13 1.22
CA GLY A 134 10.73 -8.51 0.46
C GLY A 134 10.59 -8.57 -1.06
N LEU A 135 9.37 -8.75 -1.60
CA LEU A 135 9.14 -8.63 -3.04
C LEU A 135 9.50 -7.22 -3.52
N LYS A 136 10.07 -7.13 -4.71
CA LYS A 136 10.42 -5.85 -5.34
C LYS A 136 9.35 -5.37 -6.31
N MET A 137 8.70 -6.31 -6.98
CA MET A 137 7.70 -6.05 -8.02
C MET A 137 6.40 -6.76 -7.67
N ILE A 138 5.30 -6.26 -8.21
CA ILE A 138 3.98 -6.87 -8.10
C ILE A 138 3.21 -6.62 -9.39
N GLU A 139 2.48 -7.64 -9.85
CA GLU A 139 1.61 -7.51 -11.03
C GLU A 139 0.39 -6.66 -10.68
N ALA A 140 0.09 -5.68 -11.53
CA ALA A 140 -0.99 -4.73 -11.31
C ALA A 140 -1.72 -4.38 -12.61
N HIS A 141 -3.04 -4.26 -12.53
CA HIS A 141 -3.84 -3.57 -13.53
C HIS A 141 -3.81 -2.07 -13.23
N VAL A 142 -3.31 -1.29 -14.15
CA VAL A 142 -3.00 0.12 -13.95
C VAL A 142 -3.97 1.03 -14.68
N THR A 143 -4.64 1.91 -13.95
CA THR A 143 -5.35 3.07 -14.51
C THR A 143 -4.54 4.33 -14.24
N GLU A 144 -4.00 4.94 -15.28
CA GLU A 144 -3.19 6.16 -15.17
C GLU A 144 -4.08 7.40 -15.19
N PHE A 145 -3.91 8.26 -14.18
CA PHE A 145 -4.47 9.60 -14.13
C PHE A 145 -3.46 10.60 -14.67
N ILE A 146 -3.88 11.38 -15.69
CA ILE A 146 -3.03 12.36 -16.36
C ILE A 146 -2.80 13.51 -15.39
N SER A 147 -1.54 13.71 -15.00
CA SER A 147 -1.12 14.82 -14.15
C SER A 147 -0.47 15.93 -14.99
N PRO A 148 -0.83 17.20 -14.76
CA PRO A 148 -0.17 18.33 -15.42
C PRO A 148 1.27 18.56 -14.92
N ILE A 149 1.66 17.90 -13.84
CA ILE A 149 2.99 17.99 -13.24
C ILE A 149 3.56 16.58 -13.01
N ARG A 150 4.89 16.47 -13.07
CA ARG A 150 5.58 15.24 -12.69
C ARG A 150 5.44 15.02 -11.18
N LEU A 151 4.79 13.93 -10.78
CA LEU A 151 4.59 13.57 -9.39
C LEU A 151 5.57 12.47 -9.01
N THR A 152 6.38 12.74 -7.99
CA THR A 152 7.21 11.76 -7.29
C THR A 152 6.73 11.66 -5.84
N ALA A 153 7.14 10.62 -5.11
CA ALA A 153 6.78 10.46 -3.70
C ALA A 153 7.17 11.68 -2.87
N ASP A 154 8.39 12.20 -3.06
CA ASP A 154 8.92 13.37 -2.33
C ASP A 154 8.11 14.64 -2.60
N ILE A 155 7.73 14.89 -3.86
CA ILE A 155 6.92 16.06 -4.24
C ILE A 155 5.52 15.97 -3.64
N LEU A 156 4.93 14.77 -3.57
CA LEU A 156 3.62 14.58 -2.96
C LEU A 156 3.66 14.85 -1.44
N GLU A 157 4.69 14.41 -0.74
CA GLU A 157 4.86 14.67 0.68
C GLU A 157 4.98 16.18 0.96
N ILE A 158 5.88 16.87 0.31
CA ILE A 158 6.10 18.33 0.47
C ILE A 158 4.83 19.12 0.17
N ARG A 159 4.16 18.86 -0.96
CA ARG A 159 2.94 19.61 -1.34
C ARG A 159 1.73 19.33 -0.45
N LEU A 160 1.61 18.12 0.08
CA LEU A 160 0.52 17.81 1.00
C LEU A 160 0.73 18.50 2.36
N ASP A 161 1.96 18.61 2.83
CA ASP A 161 2.31 19.29 4.08
C ASP A 161 2.12 20.80 3.98
N ASP A 162 2.61 21.45 2.92
CA ASP A 162 2.45 22.90 2.68
C ASP A 162 0.98 23.34 2.60
N MET A 163 0.12 22.52 2.01
CA MET A 163 -1.32 22.82 1.88
C MET A 163 -2.09 22.57 3.18
N THR A 164 -1.53 21.79 4.12
CA THR A 164 -2.13 21.60 5.45
C THR A 164 -1.85 22.79 6.35
N ILE A 165 -0.70 23.43 6.24
CA ILE A 165 -0.32 24.64 6.98
C ILE A 165 -1.19 25.84 6.58
N SER A 166 -1.63 25.93 5.32
CA SER A 166 -2.48 27.04 4.83
C SER A 166 -3.93 27.03 5.38
N ARG A 167 -4.39 25.94 6.00
CA ARG A 167 -5.74 25.84 6.58
C ARG A 167 -5.85 26.21 8.06
N GLY A 168 -4.74 26.56 8.69
CA GLY A 168 -4.63 26.89 10.11
C GLY A 168 -4.58 28.39 10.43
N ARG A 169 -5.05 29.27 9.50
CA ARG A 169 -5.21 30.72 9.77
C ARG A 169 -6.61 31.17 9.49
#